data_b436fa557bb73e06c79de9954e3b3678
#
_entry.id   b436fa557bb73e06c79de9954e3b3678
#
_cell.length_a   1.000
_cell.length_b   1.000
_cell.length_c   1.000
_cell.angle_alpha   90.00
_cell.angle_beta   90.00
_cell.angle_gamma   90.00
#
_symmetry.space_group_name_H-M   'P 1'
#
loop_
_entity.id
_entity.type
_entity.pdbx_description
1 polymer ?
#
loop_
_entity_poly.entity_id
_entity_poly.type
_entity_poly.pdbx_seq_one_letter_code
_entity_poly.pdbx_strand_id
1 'polypeptide(L)'
;MQKGTTMTTIVMAVVVGVILATVGLIAVKSNKSINNGTTSNAMTTATPMTDTKAADLRVLLNALEREHVNLAAAATRRGFQGDPDFKAAAGELDTNSQSIAAAVGSVYGADAQAKFLEIWRSHIGFFVDYTVAAKTGNKAGMDKAVANLGGYTDAISDFFSGANPNLPRQAVHDLISEHVTLLKGTVDAYGAGDYAMSYAKEHETNVQVGKIADALSGAIVKQKPESFQ
;
A
#
# COMPACT_ATOMS: atom_id res chain seq x y z
N MET A 1 -50.58 14.30 -1.93
CA MET A 1 -49.49 15.28 -2.15
C MET A 1 -48.27 14.79 -1.37
N GLN A 2 -47.39 14.13 -2.07
CA GLN A 2 -46.17 13.56 -1.46
C GLN A 2 -44.99 14.36 -2.02
N LYS A 3 -44.32 15.10 -1.15
CA LYS A 3 -43.13 15.90 -1.49
C LYS A 3 -41.93 14.98 -1.57
N GLY A 4 -41.36 14.84 -2.77
CA GLY A 4 -40.11 14.14 -3.00
C GLY A 4 -38.94 14.94 -2.41
N THR A 5 -38.16 14.28 -1.56
CA THR A 5 -36.89 14.81 -1.07
C THR A 5 -35.81 14.45 -2.06
N THR A 6 -35.32 15.44 -2.76
CA THR A 6 -34.17 15.31 -3.67
C THR A 6 -32.90 15.08 -2.85
N MET A 7 -32.31 13.92 -3.00
CA MET A 7 -31.03 13.56 -2.37
C MET A 7 -29.90 14.22 -3.19
N THR A 8 -29.37 15.31 -2.67
CA THR A 8 -28.22 16.00 -3.26
C THR A 8 -26.98 15.14 -3.06
N THR A 9 -26.51 14.55 -4.14
CA THR A 9 -25.23 13.82 -4.18
C THR A 9 -24.10 14.84 -4.05
N ILE A 10 -23.50 14.92 -2.87
CA ILE A 10 -22.27 15.69 -2.69
C ILE A 10 -21.14 14.85 -3.27
N VAL A 11 -20.72 15.21 -4.48
CA VAL A 11 -19.45 14.73 -5.06
C VAL A 11 -18.34 15.44 -4.32
N MET A 12 -17.74 14.77 -3.34
CA MET A 12 -16.52 15.24 -2.70
C MET A 12 -15.36 14.95 -3.67
N ALA A 13 -14.98 15.96 -4.44
CA ALA A 13 -13.74 15.94 -5.20
C ALA A 13 -12.59 15.98 -4.19
N VAL A 14 -11.99 14.83 -3.92
CA VAL A 14 -10.70 14.77 -3.23
C VAL A 14 -9.66 15.27 -4.22
N VAL A 15 -9.34 16.53 -4.13
CA VAL A 15 -8.15 17.11 -4.76
C VAL A 15 -6.97 16.50 -4.02
N VAL A 16 -6.31 15.53 -4.65
CA VAL A 16 -4.98 15.08 -4.26
C VAL A 16 -4.05 16.26 -4.56
N GLY A 17 -3.94 17.18 -3.59
CA GLY A 17 -2.93 18.20 -3.59
C GLY A 17 -1.58 17.52 -3.46
N VAL A 18 -0.84 17.48 -4.56
CA VAL A 18 0.60 17.28 -4.51
C VAL A 18 1.13 18.33 -3.54
N ILE A 19 1.52 17.92 -2.34
CA ILE A 19 2.22 18.75 -1.40
C ILE A 19 3.61 18.99 -1.99
N LEU A 20 3.71 19.97 -2.87
CA LEU A 20 4.96 20.65 -3.12
C LEU A 20 5.29 21.41 -1.83
N ALA A 21 6.03 20.77 -0.95
CA ALA A 21 6.66 21.45 0.18
C ALA A 21 7.59 22.51 -0.40
N THR A 22 7.11 23.75 -0.46
CA THR A 22 7.97 24.91 -0.64
C THR A 22 8.81 25.03 0.61
N VAL A 23 10.00 24.41 0.57
CA VAL A 23 11.04 24.69 1.56
C VAL A 23 11.39 26.16 1.40
N GLY A 24 11.00 26.97 2.39
CA GLY A 24 11.32 28.37 2.45
C GLY A 24 12.84 28.59 2.39
N LEU A 25 13.29 29.25 1.35
CA LEU A 25 14.67 29.75 1.26
C LEU A 25 14.90 30.71 2.43
N ILE A 26 15.64 30.27 3.43
CA ILE A 26 16.27 31.18 4.39
C ILE A 26 17.42 31.86 3.63
N ALA A 27 17.17 33.11 3.19
CA ALA A 27 18.21 33.94 2.60
C ALA A 27 19.23 34.31 3.69
N VAL A 28 20.32 33.56 3.74
CA VAL A 28 21.50 33.98 4.50
C VAL A 28 22.14 35.13 3.73
N LYS A 29 22.07 36.36 4.29
CA LYS A 29 22.81 37.53 3.78
C LYS A 29 24.31 37.22 3.81
N SER A 30 24.89 37.00 2.64
CA SER A 30 26.32 36.86 2.47
C SER A 30 26.98 38.20 2.63
N ASN A 31 27.84 38.33 3.64
CA ASN A 31 28.76 39.46 3.81
C ASN A 31 29.86 39.36 2.75
N LYS A 32 30.06 40.44 2.04
CA LYS A 32 31.06 40.68 1.01
C LYS A 32 32.45 40.71 1.66
N SER A 33 33.35 39.81 1.34
CA SER A 33 34.77 39.95 1.64
C SER A 33 35.66 39.31 0.56
N ILE A 34 36.41 40.21 -0.08
CA ILE A 34 37.78 40.15 -0.59
C ILE A 34 38.19 39.00 -1.53
N ASN A 35 38.47 39.41 -2.76
CA ASN A 35 39.23 38.69 -3.80
C ASN A 35 40.55 38.14 -3.27
N ASN A 36 40.78 36.84 -3.42
CA ASN A 36 42.09 36.25 -3.76
C ASN A 36 41.84 35.06 -4.67
N GLY A 37 42.46 35.10 -5.84
CA GLY A 37 42.33 34.10 -6.89
C GLY A 37 42.75 32.73 -6.39
N THR A 38 41.77 31.83 -6.33
CA THR A 38 41.98 30.39 -6.26
C THR A 38 40.89 29.78 -7.14
N THR A 39 41.28 29.00 -8.08
CA THR A 39 40.42 28.22 -8.96
C THR A 39 39.39 27.49 -8.11
N SER A 40 38.18 28.03 -8.08
CA SER A 40 37.03 27.39 -7.44
C SER A 40 36.68 26.15 -8.26
N ASN A 41 37.16 24.98 -7.82
CA ASN A 41 36.50 23.75 -8.15
C ASN A 41 35.07 23.88 -7.61
N ALA A 42 34.10 24.15 -8.50
CA ALA A 42 32.71 24.02 -8.19
C ALA A 42 32.50 22.55 -7.77
N MET A 43 32.50 22.29 -6.46
CA MET A 43 31.95 21.05 -5.96
C MET A 43 30.49 21.04 -6.41
N THR A 44 30.19 20.28 -7.45
CA THR A 44 28.84 19.83 -7.74
C THR A 44 28.38 19.14 -6.46
N THR A 45 27.58 19.82 -5.65
CA THR A 45 26.91 19.19 -4.50
C THR A 45 25.98 18.15 -5.10
N ALA A 46 26.41 16.87 -5.08
CA ALA A 46 25.54 15.77 -5.45
C ALA A 46 24.28 15.86 -4.59
N THR A 47 23.11 15.75 -5.22
CA THR A 47 21.84 15.66 -4.49
C THR A 47 21.95 14.50 -3.50
N PRO A 48 21.59 14.70 -2.21
CA PRO A 48 21.61 13.61 -1.25
C PRO A 48 20.82 12.41 -1.79
N MET A 49 21.33 11.20 -1.62
CA MET A 49 20.68 9.98 -2.16
C MET A 49 19.30 9.72 -1.54
N THR A 50 18.98 10.37 -0.43
CA THR A 50 17.68 10.33 0.25
C THR A 50 16.69 11.38 -0.27
N ASP A 51 17.13 12.32 -1.11
CA ASP A 51 16.31 13.40 -1.68
C ASP A 51 16.20 13.17 -3.21
N THR A 52 15.58 12.07 -3.57
CA THR A 52 15.34 11.66 -4.96
C THR A 52 13.93 11.12 -5.12
N LYS A 53 13.34 11.27 -6.30
CA LYS A 53 12.03 10.70 -6.62
C LYS A 53 11.97 9.17 -6.43
N ALA A 54 13.10 8.49 -6.61
CA ALA A 54 13.20 7.05 -6.35
C ALA A 54 13.07 6.72 -4.87
N ALA A 55 13.72 7.52 -4.00
CA ALA A 55 13.56 7.40 -2.56
C ALA A 55 12.14 7.73 -2.12
N ASP A 56 11.53 8.79 -2.67
CA ASP A 56 10.14 9.17 -2.39
C ASP A 56 9.15 8.06 -2.75
N LEU A 57 9.31 7.44 -3.91
CA LEU A 57 8.46 6.29 -4.33
C LEU A 57 8.59 5.13 -3.35
N ARG A 58 9.82 4.78 -2.96
CA ARG A 58 10.07 3.69 -2.01
C ARG A 58 9.45 3.98 -0.65
N VAL A 59 9.60 5.21 -0.15
CA VAL A 59 9.02 5.65 1.13
C VAL A 59 7.49 5.61 1.06
N LEU A 60 6.90 6.13 -0.03
CA LEU A 60 5.45 6.13 -0.23
C LEU A 60 4.89 4.69 -0.23
N LEU A 61 5.46 3.79 -1.03
CA LEU A 61 4.97 2.41 -1.09
C LEU A 61 5.14 1.69 0.25
N ASN A 62 6.27 1.87 0.94
CA ASN A 62 6.47 1.31 2.28
C ASN A 62 5.44 1.85 3.30
N ALA A 63 5.10 3.13 3.25
CA ALA A 63 4.11 3.73 4.14
C ALA A 63 2.71 3.15 3.88
N LEU A 64 2.29 3.12 2.62
CA LEU A 64 0.96 2.64 2.22
C LEU A 64 0.76 1.14 2.51
N GLU A 65 1.77 0.31 2.23
CA GLU A 65 1.70 -1.13 2.48
C GLU A 65 1.67 -1.45 3.97
N ARG A 66 2.43 -0.75 4.81
CA ARG A 66 2.39 -0.92 6.27
C ARG A 66 1.07 -0.44 6.87
N GLU A 67 0.56 0.69 6.39
CA GLU A 67 -0.76 1.17 6.76
C GLU A 67 -1.84 0.16 6.40
N HIS A 68 -1.76 -0.44 5.19
CA HIS A 68 -2.67 -1.52 4.76
C HIS A 68 -2.70 -2.67 5.78
N VAL A 69 -1.55 -3.19 6.19
CA VAL A 69 -1.46 -4.28 7.18
C VAL A 69 -2.13 -3.89 8.50
N ASN A 70 -1.84 -2.70 9.02
CA ASN A 70 -2.38 -2.23 10.29
C ASN A 70 -3.90 -2.06 10.22
N LEU A 71 -4.41 -1.48 9.13
CA LEU A 71 -5.86 -1.31 8.91
C LEU A 71 -6.57 -2.64 8.69
N ALA A 72 -5.96 -3.57 7.94
CA ALA A 72 -6.49 -4.92 7.73
C ALA A 72 -6.58 -5.70 9.05
N ALA A 73 -5.52 -5.67 9.87
CA ALA A 73 -5.52 -6.30 11.18
C ALA A 73 -6.56 -5.67 12.12
N ALA A 74 -6.69 -4.33 12.12
CA ALA A 74 -7.71 -3.64 12.92
C ALA A 74 -9.13 -4.03 12.46
N ALA A 75 -9.42 -3.96 11.16
CA ALA A 75 -10.74 -4.33 10.62
C ALA A 75 -11.09 -5.80 10.92
N THR A 76 -10.12 -6.72 10.77
CA THR A 76 -10.29 -8.15 11.09
C THR A 76 -10.66 -8.36 12.56
N ARG A 77 -9.94 -7.75 13.50
CA ARG A 77 -10.22 -7.86 14.94
C ARG A 77 -11.61 -7.33 15.28
N ARG A 78 -11.97 -6.16 14.74
CA ARG A 78 -13.29 -5.57 14.95
C ARG A 78 -14.41 -6.42 14.37
N GLY A 79 -14.23 -6.94 13.16
CA GLY A 79 -15.18 -7.89 12.57
C GLY A 79 -15.31 -9.18 13.38
N PHE A 80 -14.21 -9.69 13.91
CA PHE A 80 -14.21 -10.88 14.77
C PHE A 80 -14.96 -10.63 16.08
N GLN A 81 -14.75 -9.48 16.71
CA GLN A 81 -15.43 -9.08 17.95
C GLN A 81 -16.89 -8.67 17.70
N GLY A 82 -17.23 -8.19 16.53
CA GLY A 82 -18.53 -7.60 16.21
C GLY A 82 -18.65 -6.16 16.72
N ASP A 83 -17.51 -5.45 16.74
CA ASP A 83 -17.43 -4.08 17.25
C ASP A 83 -18.23 -3.10 16.38
N PRO A 84 -18.87 -2.08 16.98
CA PRO A 84 -19.70 -1.12 16.25
C PRO A 84 -18.90 -0.25 15.26
N ASP A 85 -17.60 -0.11 15.43
CA ASP A 85 -16.71 0.66 14.56
C ASP A 85 -16.04 -0.17 13.42
N PHE A 86 -16.41 -1.45 13.27
CA PHE A 86 -15.95 -2.29 12.16
C PHE A 86 -16.11 -1.61 10.79
N LYS A 87 -17.29 -0.98 10.58
CA LYS A 87 -17.57 -0.30 9.30
C LYS A 87 -16.62 0.87 9.04
N ALA A 88 -16.25 1.61 10.08
CA ALA A 88 -15.30 2.71 9.98
C ALA A 88 -13.89 2.20 9.65
N ALA A 89 -13.43 1.14 10.33
CA ALA A 89 -12.14 0.50 10.08
C ALA A 89 -12.05 -0.07 8.64
N ALA A 90 -13.11 -0.73 8.17
CA ALA A 90 -13.19 -1.24 6.80
C ALA A 90 -13.22 -0.11 5.76
N GLY A 91 -13.86 1.01 6.07
CA GLY A 91 -13.89 2.21 5.21
C GLY A 91 -12.51 2.83 5.05
N GLU A 92 -11.73 2.92 6.12
CA GLU A 92 -10.36 3.44 6.07
C GLU A 92 -9.41 2.49 5.32
N LEU A 93 -9.58 1.18 5.48
CA LEU A 93 -8.86 0.20 4.68
C LEU A 93 -9.14 0.35 3.17
N ASP A 94 -10.38 0.69 2.78
CA ASP A 94 -10.69 0.99 1.38
C ASP A 94 -10.09 2.32 0.91
N THR A 95 -10.02 3.33 1.76
CA THR A 95 -9.32 4.60 1.48
C THR A 95 -7.84 4.36 1.21
N ASN A 96 -7.18 3.56 2.03
CA ASN A 96 -5.80 3.13 1.79
C ASN A 96 -5.66 2.36 0.46
N SER A 97 -6.59 1.45 0.16
CA SER A 97 -6.60 0.70 -1.11
C SER A 97 -6.66 1.61 -2.33
N GLN A 98 -7.45 2.68 -2.27
CA GLN A 98 -7.53 3.71 -3.31
C GLN A 98 -6.20 4.47 -3.44
N SER A 99 -5.52 4.73 -2.33
CA SER A 99 -4.21 5.42 -2.31
C SER A 99 -3.12 4.54 -2.95
N ILE A 100 -3.09 3.24 -2.65
CA ILE A 100 -2.18 2.28 -3.31
C ILE A 100 -2.48 2.21 -4.81
N ALA A 101 -3.75 2.12 -5.20
CA ALA A 101 -4.15 2.11 -6.60
C ALA A 101 -3.74 3.40 -7.32
N ALA A 102 -3.86 4.56 -6.67
CA ALA A 102 -3.41 5.84 -7.23
C ALA A 102 -1.89 5.86 -7.44
N ALA A 103 -1.10 5.27 -6.53
CA ALA A 103 0.33 5.12 -6.72
C ALA A 103 0.65 4.24 -7.94
N VAL A 104 -0.07 3.14 -8.16
CA VAL A 104 0.03 2.32 -9.38
C VAL A 104 -0.35 3.13 -10.62
N GLY A 105 -1.45 3.87 -10.57
CA GLY A 105 -1.95 4.72 -11.66
C GLY A 105 -0.98 5.82 -12.06
N SER A 106 -0.25 6.40 -11.10
CA SER A 106 0.76 7.43 -11.36
C SER A 106 1.91 6.93 -12.25
N VAL A 107 2.17 5.62 -12.24
CA VAL A 107 3.25 4.97 -13.00
C VAL A 107 2.74 4.36 -14.30
N TYR A 108 1.57 3.70 -14.26
CA TYR A 108 1.07 2.84 -15.34
C TYR A 108 -0.22 3.35 -16.01
N GLY A 109 -0.78 4.45 -15.51
CA GLY A 109 -1.98 5.09 -16.07
C GLY A 109 -3.29 4.62 -15.45
N ALA A 110 -4.39 5.27 -15.85
CA ALA A 110 -5.71 5.10 -15.23
C ALA A 110 -6.29 3.69 -15.40
N ASP A 111 -6.08 3.05 -16.55
CA ASP A 111 -6.57 1.69 -16.80
C ASP A 111 -5.91 0.67 -15.87
N ALA A 112 -4.58 0.83 -15.65
CA ALA A 112 -3.84 -0.01 -14.71
C ALA A 112 -4.28 0.24 -13.27
N GLN A 113 -4.55 1.49 -12.90
CA GLN A 113 -5.13 1.85 -11.60
C GLN A 113 -6.46 1.13 -11.35
N ALA A 114 -7.37 1.20 -12.31
CA ALA A 114 -8.69 0.59 -12.18
C ALA A 114 -8.59 -0.94 -12.07
N LYS A 115 -7.77 -1.56 -12.94
CA LYS A 115 -7.56 -3.02 -12.92
C LYS A 115 -6.88 -3.49 -11.64
N PHE A 116 -5.86 -2.78 -11.18
CA PHE A 116 -5.22 -3.07 -9.91
C PHE A 116 -6.23 -3.01 -8.76
N LEU A 117 -7.02 -1.93 -8.67
CA LEU A 117 -7.99 -1.75 -7.58
C LEU A 117 -9.05 -2.86 -7.54
N GLU A 118 -9.52 -3.32 -8.71
CA GLU A 118 -10.43 -4.46 -8.83
C GLU A 118 -9.82 -5.73 -8.21
N ILE A 119 -8.59 -6.09 -8.63
CA ILE A 119 -7.87 -7.26 -8.13
C ILE A 119 -7.58 -7.09 -6.63
N TRP A 120 -7.09 -5.92 -6.23
CA TRP A 120 -6.73 -5.62 -4.84
C TRP A 120 -7.91 -5.75 -3.89
N ARG A 121 -9.06 -5.15 -4.22
CA ARG A 121 -10.27 -5.24 -3.40
C ARG A 121 -10.79 -6.67 -3.23
N SER A 122 -10.57 -7.53 -4.22
CA SER A 122 -11.02 -8.92 -4.11
C SER A 122 -10.40 -9.65 -2.93
N HIS A 123 -9.08 -9.46 -2.65
CA HIS A 123 -8.43 -10.14 -1.53
C HIS A 123 -8.93 -9.65 -0.17
N ILE A 124 -9.26 -8.36 -0.05
CA ILE A 124 -9.86 -7.81 1.17
C ILE A 124 -11.20 -8.50 1.42
N GLY A 125 -12.04 -8.65 0.39
CA GLY A 125 -13.29 -9.41 0.48
C GLY A 125 -13.08 -10.85 0.91
N PHE A 126 -12.07 -11.53 0.35
CA PHE A 126 -11.76 -12.93 0.73
C PHE A 126 -11.24 -13.06 2.17
N PHE A 127 -10.51 -12.06 2.68
CA PHE A 127 -10.14 -12.03 4.10
C PHE A 127 -11.33 -11.76 5.01
N VAL A 128 -12.30 -10.93 4.59
CA VAL A 128 -13.57 -10.78 5.33
C VAL A 128 -14.32 -12.11 5.39
N ASP A 129 -14.46 -12.81 4.25
CA ASP A 129 -15.09 -14.13 4.18
C ASP A 129 -14.37 -15.13 5.10
N TYR A 130 -13.03 -15.15 5.07
CA TYR A 130 -12.22 -15.98 5.94
C TYR A 130 -12.47 -15.68 7.42
N THR A 131 -12.49 -14.40 7.79
CA THR A 131 -12.70 -13.95 9.18
C THR A 131 -14.09 -14.39 9.70
N VAL A 132 -15.12 -14.20 8.89
CA VAL A 132 -16.49 -14.62 9.23
C VAL A 132 -16.58 -16.13 9.39
N ALA A 133 -15.97 -16.88 8.48
CA ALA A 133 -15.93 -18.35 8.53
C ALA A 133 -15.16 -18.84 9.76
N ALA A 134 -14.00 -18.24 10.06
CA ALA A 134 -13.20 -18.58 11.25
C ALA A 134 -13.98 -18.31 12.57
N LYS A 135 -14.64 -17.14 12.66
CA LYS A 135 -15.47 -16.78 13.82
C LYS A 135 -16.58 -17.80 14.10
N THR A 136 -17.17 -18.38 13.06
CA THR A 136 -18.28 -19.33 13.16
C THR A 136 -17.85 -20.80 13.15
N GLY A 137 -16.54 -21.08 13.04
CA GLY A 137 -16.02 -22.44 12.91
C GLY A 137 -16.39 -23.14 11.59
N ASN A 138 -16.76 -22.37 10.55
CA ASN A 138 -17.15 -22.87 9.25
C ASN A 138 -15.90 -23.24 8.41
N LYS A 139 -15.43 -24.48 8.56
CA LYS A 139 -14.25 -24.98 7.85
C LYS A 139 -14.38 -24.86 6.32
N ALA A 140 -15.53 -25.21 5.76
CA ALA A 140 -15.75 -25.14 4.31
C ALA A 140 -15.67 -23.69 3.79
N GLY A 141 -16.17 -22.73 4.56
CA GLY A 141 -16.03 -21.30 4.26
C GLY A 141 -14.57 -20.84 4.30
N MET A 142 -13.81 -21.28 5.31
CA MET A 142 -12.38 -20.97 5.41
C MET A 142 -11.59 -21.55 4.23
N ASP A 143 -11.82 -22.82 3.88
CA ASP A 143 -11.16 -23.48 2.76
C ASP A 143 -11.47 -22.77 1.43
N LYS A 144 -12.73 -22.34 1.22
CA LYS A 144 -13.13 -21.56 0.05
C LYS A 144 -12.43 -20.19 -0.01
N ALA A 145 -12.38 -19.49 1.10
CA ALA A 145 -11.69 -18.19 1.15
C ALA A 145 -10.19 -18.32 0.85
N VAL A 146 -9.54 -19.36 1.39
CA VAL A 146 -8.12 -19.66 1.08
C VAL A 146 -7.93 -19.96 -0.41
N ALA A 147 -8.82 -20.74 -1.04
CA ALA A 147 -8.76 -21.00 -2.47
C ALA A 147 -8.90 -19.71 -3.30
N ASN A 148 -9.82 -18.82 -2.90
CA ASN A 148 -10.00 -17.51 -3.54
C ASN A 148 -8.76 -16.61 -3.38
N LEU A 149 -8.11 -16.62 -2.21
CA LEU A 149 -6.85 -15.90 -1.97
C LEU A 149 -5.70 -16.45 -2.83
N GLY A 150 -5.69 -17.76 -3.13
CA GLY A 150 -4.78 -18.36 -4.11
C GLY A 150 -5.01 -17.76 -5.51
N GLY A 151 -6.26 -17.69 -5.96
CA GLY A 151 -6.63 -17.05 -7.23
C GLY A 151 -6.26 -15.56 -7.30
N TYR A 152 -6.41 -14.83 -6.19
CA TYR A 152 -5.90 -13.46 -6.08
C TYR A 152 -4.38 -13.40 -6.25
N THR A 153 -3.64 -14.29 -5.59
CA THR A 153 -2.17 -14.34 -5.68
C THR A 153 -1.72 -14.53 -7.13
N ASP A 154 -2.39 -15.40 -7.88
CA ASP A 154 -2.15 -15.57 -9.32
C ASP A 154 -2.46 -14.28 -10.10
N ALA A 155 -3.63 -13.70 -9.91
CA ALA A 155 -4.09 -12.53 -10.66
C ALA A 155 -3.20 -11.29 -10.44
N ILE A 156 -2.79 -11.01 -9.21
CA ILE A 156 -1.91 -9.88 -8.91
C ILE A 156 -0.48 -10.10 -9.43
N SER A 157 -0.02 -11.36 -9.44
CA SER A 157 1.28 -11.73 -10.00
C SER A 157 1.31 -11.56 -11.51
N ASP A 158 0.23 -11.95 -12.20
CA ASP A 158 0.07 -11.75 -13.64
C ASP A 158 -0.02 -10.26 -13.97
N PHE A 159 -0.74 -9.47 -13.16
CA PHE A 159 -0.84 -8.02 -13.33
C PHE A 159 0.52 -7.35 -13.26
N PHE A 160 1.29 -7.57 -12.20
CA PHE A 160 2.58 -6.90 -12.03
C PHE A 160 3.64 -7.39 -13.02
N SER A 161 3.71 -8.70 -13.29
CA SER A 161 4.68 -9.23 -14.27
C SER A 161 4.36 -8.80 -15.70
N GLY A 162 3.08 -8.64 -16.03
CA GLY A 162 2.64 -8.09 -17.31
C GLY A 162 2.93 -6.60 -17.47
N ALA A 163 2.85 -5.82 -16.38
CA ALA A 163 3.10 -4.39 -16.39
C ALA A 163 4.62 -4.04 -16.35
N ASN A 164 5.44 -4.90 -15.73
CA ASN A 164 6.85 -4.62 -15.52
C ASN A 164 7.73 -5.87 -15.72
N PRO A 165 8.58 -5.90 -16.77
CA PRO A 165 9.45 -7.05 -17.06
C PRO A 165 10.55 -7.27 -16.01
N ASN A 166 10.78 -6.32 -15.09
CA ASN A 166 11.70 -6.48 -13.97
C ASN A 166 11.05 -7.14 -12.73
N LEU A 167 9.76 -7.53 -12.83
CA LEU A 167 9.02 -8.27 -11.81
C LEU A 167 8.69 -9.68 -12.33
N PRO A 168 9.60 -10.66 -12.19
CA PRO A 168 9.30 -12.03 -12.59
C PRO A 168 8.06 -12.54 -11.84
N ARG A 169 7.13 -13.16 -12.58
CA ARG A 169 5.84 -13.64 -12.02
C ARG A 169 6.02 -14.47 -10.75
N GLN A 170 6.97 -15.41 -10.75
CA GLN A 170 7.21 -16.27 -9.60
C GLN A 170 7.68 -15.49 -8.37
N ALA A 171 8.55 -14.49 -8.55
CA ALA A 171 9.01 -13.66 -7.44
C ALA A 171 7.88 -12.85 -6.81
N VAL A 172 6.98 -12.30 -7.63
CA VAL A 172 5.77 -11.61 -7.13
C VAL A 172 4.86 -12.60 -6.42
N HIS A 173 4.61 -13.77 -7.02
CA HIS A 173 3.76 -14.82 -6.46
C HIS A 173 4.26 -15.26 -5.07
N ASP A 174 5.56 -15.46 -4.89
CA ASP A 174 6.14 -15.87 -3.62
C ASP A 174 5.96 -14.79 -2.55
N LEU A 175 6.20 -13.52 -2.89
CA LEU A 175 6.00 -12.39 -1.97
C LEU A 175 4.52 -12.25 -1.54
N ILE A 176 3.59 -12.37 -2.47
CA ILE A 176 2.16 -12.26 -2.16
C ILE A 176 1.66 -13.48 -1.38
N SER A 177 2.13 -14.68 -1.70
CA SER A 177 1.81 -15.90 -0.94
C SER A 177 2.29 -15.82 0.51
N GLU A 178 3.51 -15.30 0.73
CA GLU A 178 4.04 -15.06 2.08
C GLU A 178 3.14 -14.06 2.84
N HIS A 179 2.76 -12.95 2.20
CA HIS A 179 1.85 -11.95 2.77
C HIS A 179 0.51 -12.56 3.20
N VAL A 180 -0.15 -13.28 2.30
CA VAL A 180 -1.45 -13.94 2.56
C VAL A 180 -1.32 -14.92 3.72
N THR A 181 -0.26 -15.70 3.77
CA THR A 181 -0.01 -16.69 4.82
C THR A 181 0.17 -16.03 6.19
N LEU A 182 0.94 -14.95 6.26
CA LEU A 182 1.21 -14.22 7.50
C LEU A 182 -0.05 -13.53 8.03
N LEU A 183 -0.80 -12.86 7.17
CA LEU A 183 -2.05 -12.21 7.58
C LEU A 183 -3.11 -13.23 7.99
N LYS A 184 -3.21 -14.37 7.28
CA LYS A 184 -4.06 -15.49 7.73
C LYS A 184 -3.66 -15.97 9.11
N GLY A 185 -2.36 -16.14 9.39
CA GLY A 185 -1.85 -16.51 10.70
C GLY A 185 -2.22 -15.52 11.80
N THR A 186 -2.28 -14.21 11.48
CA THR A 186 -2.77 -13.16 12.37
C THR A 186 -4.24 -13.39 12.76
N VAL A 187 -5.10 -13.74 11.78
CA VAL A 187 -6.53 -14.04 11.99
C VAL A 187 -6.71 -15.31 12.81
N ASP A 188 -5.98 -16.38 12.45
CA ASP A 188 -6.07 -17.68 13.13
C ASP A 188 -5.70 -17.58 14.61
N ALA A 189 -4.56 -16.93 14.91
CA ALA A 189 -4.11 -16.73 16.28
C ALA A 189 -5.09 -15.89 17.08
N TYR A 190 -5.65 -14.83 16.46
CA TYR A 190 -6.67 -14.01 17.12
C TYR A 190 -7.94 -14.82 17.45
N GLY A 191 -8.42 -15.61 16.49
CA GLY A 191 -9.59 -16.46 16.65
C GLY A 191 -9.41 -17.56 17.70
N ALA A 192 -8.18 -18.02 17.88
CA ALA A 192 -7.81 -18.98 18.93
C ALA A 192 -7.63 -18.33 20.33
N GLY A 193 -7.71 -17.02 20.45
CA GLY A 193 -7.43 -16.27 21.69
C GLY A 193 -5.94 -16.12 22.00
N ASP A 194 -5.05 -16.52 21.10
CA ASP A 194 -3.60 -16.30 21.22
C ASP A 194 -3.24 -14.90 20.68
N TYR A 195 -3.55 -13.90 21.46
CA TYR A 195 -3.32 -12.51 21.10
C TYR A 195 -1.84 -12.20 20.96
N ALA A 196 -0.96 -12.82 21.74
CA ALA A 196 0.48 -12.62 21.64
C ALA A 196 1.00 -13.08 20.28
N MET A 197 0.60 -14.27 19.83
CA MET A 197 0.92 -14.78 18.50
C MET A 197 0.31 -13.93 17.39
N SER A 198 -0.94 -13.46 17.56
CA SER A 198 -1.58 -12.59 16.58
C SER A 198 -0.80 -11.30 16.34
N TYR A 199 -0.34 -10.63 17.40
CA TYR A 199 0.49 -9.43 17.26
C TYR A 199 1.90 -9.75 16.71
N ALA A 200 2.47 -10.89 17.04
CA ALA A 200 3.75 -11.33 16.46
C ALA A 200 3.61 -11.55 14.94
N LYS A 201 2.54 -12.20 14.49
CA LYS A 201 2.25 -12.40 13.06
C LYS A 201 1.96 -11.10 12.32
N GLU A 202 1.26 -10.15 12.93
CA GLU A 202 1.08 -8.80 12.38
C GLU A 202 2.42 -8.08 12.22
N HIS A 203 3.31 -8.16 13.21
CA HIS A 203 4.66 -7.61 13.10
C HIS A 203 5.43 -8.25 11.93
N GLU A 204 5.44 -9.58 11.81
CA GLU A 204 6.06 -10.28 10.68
C GLU A 204 5.48 -9.82 9.34
N THR A 205 4.16 -9.64 9.26
CA THR A 205 3.47 -9.12 8.07
C THR A 205 3.93 -7.70 7.72
N ASN A 206 4.06 -6.82 8.72
CA ASN A 206 4.59 -5.46 8.54
C ASN A 206 6.04 -5.43 8.04
N VAL A 207 6.87 -6.38 8.46
CA VAL A 207 8.24 -6.51 7.93
C VAL A 207 8.22 -7.03 6.50
N GLN A 208 7.35 -8.00 6.22
CA GLN A 208 7.26 -8.66 4.92
C GLN A 208 6.75 -7.72 3.82
N VAL A 209 5.74 -6.88 4.08
CA VAL A 209 5.25 -5.92 3.06
C VAL A 209 6.29 -4.87 2.69
N GLY A 210 7.27 -4.60 3.56
CA GLY A 210 8.44 -3.82 3.20
C GLY A 210 9.24 -4.44 2.05
N LYS A 211 9.34 -5.78 1.98
CA LYS A 211 9.98 -6.47 0.85
C LYS A 211 9.17 -6.31 -0.44
N ILE A 212 7.83 -6.31 -0.36
CA ILE A 212 6.95 -6.05 -1.51
C ILE A 212 7.19 -4.62 -2.02
N ALA A 213 7.13 -3.63 -1.14
CA ALA A 213 7.34 -2.23 -1.48
C ALA A 213 8.72 -1.97 -2.10
N ASP A 214 9.76 -2.61 -1.56
CA ASP A 214 11.13 -2.52 -2.08
C ASP A 214 11.27 -3.18 -3.46
N ALA A 215 10.66 -4.35 -3.66
CA ALA A 215 10.66 -5.03 -4.96
C ALA A 215 9.92 -4.20 -6.02
N LEU A 216 8.74 -3.67 -5.70
CA LEU A 216 7.94 -2.85 -6.60
C LEU A 216 8.66 -1.55 -6.96
N SER A 217 9.12 -0.78 -5.96
CA SER A 217 9.80 0.49 -6.20
C SER A 217 11.09 0.30 -7.01
N GLY A 218 11.90 -0.70 -6.67
CA GLY A 218 13.13 -1.00 -7.39
C GLY A 218 12.89 -1.39 -8.86
N ALA A 219 11.87 -2.22 -9.12
CA ALA A 219 11.51 -2.63 -10.47
C ALA A 219 10.95 -1.45 -11.30
N ILE A 220 10.14 -0.57 -10.69
CA ILE A 220 9.59 0.62 -11.34
C ILE A 220 10.71 1.59 -11.75
N VAL A 221 11.61 1.90 -10.81
CA VAL A 221 12.77 2.78 -11.07
C VAL A 221 13.67 2.20 -12.17
N LYS A 222 13.88 0.89 -12.16
CA LYS A 222 14.66 0.22 -13.22
C LYS A 222 13.97 0.25 -14.57
N GLN A 223 12.64 0.21 -14.63
CA GLN A 223 11.86 0.27 -15.86
C GLN A 223 11.80 1.68 -16.45
N LYS A 224 11.76 2.71 -15.62
CA LYS A 224 11.55 4.12 -16.00
C LYS A 224 12.58 5.05 -15.36
N PRO A 225 13.90 4.82 -15.56
CA PRO A 225 14.95 5.54 -14.82
C PRO A 225 14.92 7.06 -15.03
N GLU A 226 14.48 7.52 -16.21
CA GLU A 226 14.38 8.96 -16.55
C GLU A 226 13.28 9.68 -15.74
N SER A 227 12.28 8.96 -15.26
CA SER A 227 11.19 9.53 -14.44
C SER A 227 11.59 9.74 -12.97
N PHE A 228 12.67 9.10 -12.53
CA PHE A 228 13.09 9.03 -11.14
C PHE A 228 14.48 9.62 -10.85
N GLN A 229 14.99 10.38 -11.80
CA GLN A 229 16.22 11.18 -11.62
C GLN A 229 15.94 12.48 -10.88
#